data_5233599bf8b22c45194a66ba072314ee
#
_entry.id   5233599bf8b22c45194a66ba072314ee
#
_cell.length_a   1.000
_cell.length_b   1.000
_cell.length_c   1.000
_cell.angle_alpha   90.00
_cell.angle_beta   90.00
_cell.angle_gamma   90.00
#
_symmetry.space_group_name_H-M   'P 1'
#
loop_
_entity.id
_entity.type
_entity.pdbx_description
1 polymer ?
#
loop_
_entity_poly.entity_id
_entity_poly.type
_entity_poly.pdbx_seq_one_letter_code
_entity_poly.pdbx_strand_id
1 'polypeptide(L)'
;MKNTIFTGAGVAIITPMLEDGSVDYAGLAKNIDFQIENGTDAIIICGTTGESSTLDDKEHRECIRFAVEHTHNRIPVIAGTGSNDTKYAIELSQEAQELGANGLLIVTPYYNKTTQRGLVAHYNAIAVLA
;
A
#
# COMPACT_ATOMS: atom_id res chain seq x y z
N MET A 1 -6.51 14.93 -18.43
CA MET A 1 -6.29 13.47 -18.31
C MET A 1 -5.32 13.24 -17.17
N LYS A 2 -5.64 12.32 -16.23
CA LYS A 2 -4.63 11.91 -15.23
C LYS A 2 -3.55 11.11 -15.96
N ASN A 3 -2.29 11.38 -15.68
CA ASN A 3 -1.19 10.61 -16.23
C ASN A 3 -1.23 9.16 -15.70
N THR A 4 -0.92 8.20 -16.56
CA THR A 4 -0.74 6.80 -16.14
C THR A 4 0.47 6.72 -15.21
N ILE A 5 0.31 6.13 -14.01
CA ILE A 5 1.38 6.02 -13.01
C ILE A 5 2.43 4.99 -13.48
N PHE A 6 1.98 3.85 -14.00
CA PHE A 6 2.85 2.81 -14.60
C PHE A 6 2.06 1.98 -15.61
N THR A 7 2.76 1.25 -16.44
CA THR A 7 2.25 0.18 -17.32
C THR A 7 3.12 -1.05 -17.13
N GLY A 8 2.53 -2.23 -17.20
CA GLY A 8 3.25 -3.50 -17.01
C GLY A 8 2.86 -4.21 -15.73
N ALA A 9 3.82 -4.79 -15.03
CA ALA A 9 3.61 -5.62 -13.85
C ALA A 9 3.76 -4.83 -12.55
N GLY A 10 2.69 -4.70 -11.79
CA GLY A 10 2.74 -4.26 -10.38
C GLY A 10 2.70 -5.48 -9.46
N VAL A 11 3.72 -5.66 -8.62
CA VAL A 11 3.81 -6.80 -7.71
C VAL A 11 3.28 -6.45 -6.32
N ALA A 12 2.33 -7.24 -5.82
CA ALA A 12 1.95 -7.24 -4.41
C ALA A 12 3.04 -7.96 -3.62
N ILE A 13 3.94 -7.19 -3.01
CA ILE A 13 5.11 -7.71 -2.30
C ILE A 13 4.74 -8.25 -0.93
N ILE A 14 5.43 -9.30 -0.48
CA ILE A 14 5.31 -9.83 0.88
C ILE A 14 5.97 -8.88 1.88
N THR A 15 5.56 -8.96 3.14
CA THR A 15 6.24 -8.32 4.28
C THR A 15 7.06 -9.39 5.01
N PRO A 16 8.39 -9.44 4.84
CA PRO A 16 9.23 -10.37 5.58
C PRO A 16 9.18 -10.07 7.08
N MET A 17 9.21 -11.13 7.90
CA MET A 17 9.14 -11.02 9.35
C MET A 17 10.29 -11.78 9.99
N LEU A 18 10.78 -11.28 11.11
CA LEU A 18 11.75 -11.95 11.97
C LEU A 18 11.05 -13.06 12.77
N GLU A 19 11.84 -13.90 13.46
CA GLU A 19 11.30 -15.01 14.28
C GLU A 19 10.38 -14.55 15.42
N ASP A 20 10.55 -13.31 15.89
CA ASP A 20 9.72 -12.68 16.92
C ASP A 20 8.42 -12.06 16.38
N GLY A 21 8.22 -12.11 15.05
CA GLY A 21 7.06 -11.56 14.35
C GLY A 21 7.18 -10.09 13.95
N SER A 22 8.26 -9.40 14.31
CA SER A 22 8.50 -8.03 13.87
C SER A 22 8.91 -7.97 12.39
N VAL A 23 8.72 -6.82 11.74
CA VAL A 23 9.05 -6.65 10.32
C VAL A 23 10.56 -6.72 10.08
N ASP A 24 10.99 -7.57 9.16
CA ASP A 24 12.36 -7.65 8.66
C ASP A 24 12.58 -6.63 7.53
N TYR A 25 12.97 -5.42 7.87
CA TYR A 25 13.25 -4.37 6.88
C TYR A 25 14.44 -4.68 5.98
N ALA A 26 15.42 -5.44 6.45
CA ALA A 26 16.54 -5.87 5.62
C ALA A 26 16.09 -6.89 4.56
N GLY A 27 15.21 -7.81 4.93
CA GLY A 27 14.54 -8.73 4.00
C GLY A 27 13.64 -7.98 3.01
N LEU A 28 12.89 -6.98 3.49
CA LEU A 28 12.04 -6.16 2.62
C LEU A 28 12.86 -5.39 1.60
N ALA A 29 13.98 -4.80 1.99
CA ALA A 29 14.90 -4.13 1.06
C ALA A 29 15.38 -5.07 -0.05
N LYS A 30 15.83 -6.27 0.30
CA LYS A 30 16.27 -7.28 -0.67
C LYS A 30 15.16 -7.68 -1.63
N ASN A 31 13.92 -7.83 -1.13
CA ASN A 31 12.78 -8.16 -1.97
C ASN A 31 12.45 -7.02 -2.95
N ILE A 32 12.48 -5.78 -2.51
CA ILE A 32 12.25 -4.61 -3.38
C ILE A 32 13.33 -4.56 -4.47
N ASP A 33 14.59 -4.68 -4.10
CA ASP A 33 15.71 -4.67 -5.07
C ASP A 33 15.60 -5.81 -6.06
N PHE A 34 15.29 -7.03 -5.58
CA PHE A 34 15.06 -8.19 -6.45
C PHE A 34 13.94 -7.91 -7.48
N GLN A 35 12.83 -7.33 -7.07
CA GLN A 35 11.72 -7.01 -7.99
C GLN A 35 12.15 -5.99 -9.04
N ILE A 36 12.84 -4.94 -8.64
CA ILE A 36 13.32 -3.90 -9.54
C ILE A 36 14.32 -4.47 -10.56
N GLU A 37 15.29 -5.25 -10.10
CA GLU A 37 16.32 -5.87 -10.94
C GLU A 37 15.75 -6.89 -11.94
N ASN A 38 14.61 -7.50 -11.62
CA ASN A 38 13.92 -8.46 -12.48
C ASN A 38 12.77 -7.86 -13.31
N GLY A 39 12.69 -6.54 -13.41
CA GLY A 39 11.82 -5.86 -14.37
C GLY A 39 10.38 -5.65 -13.90
N THR A 40 10.13 -5.64 -12.60
CA THR A 40 8.84 -5.21 -12.05
C THR A 40 8.65 -3.70 -12.26
N ASP A 41 7.47 -3.27 -12.69
CA ASP A 41 7.16 -1.88 -13.05
C ASP A 41 6.58 -1.06 -11.90
N ALA A 42 6.07 -1.70 -10.84
CA ALA A 42 5.59 -1.04 -9.63
C ALA A 42 5.60 -1.99 -8.43
N ILE A 43 5.89 -1.46 -7.24
CA ILE A 43 5.74 -2.18 -5.97
C ILE A 43 4.39 -1.84 -5.36
N ILE A 44 3.63 -2.85 -4.94
CA ILE A 44 2.40 -2.68 -4.15
C ILE A 44 2.70 -3.15 -2.74
N ILE A 45 2.92 -2.20 -1.83
CA ILE A 45 3.26 -2.46 -0.43
C ILE A 45 2.01 -2.51 0.45
N CYS A 46 2.01 -3.33 1.48
CA CYS A 46 0.91 -3.45 2.45
C CYS A 46 -0.46 -3.75 1.82
N GLY A 47 -0.48 -4.52 0.72
CA GLY A 47 -1.70 -5.18 0.25
C GLY A 47 -2.00 -6.42 1.10
N THR A 48 -2.99 -7.22 0.69
CA THR A 48 -3.33 -8.50 1.36
C THR A 48 -2.15 -9.47 1.36
N THR A 49 -1.39 -9.54 0.27
CA THR A 49 -0.16 -10.36 0.18
C THR A 49 0.90 -9.91 1.18
N GLY A 50 0.98 -8.61 1.46
CA GLY A 50 1.87 -8.02 2.47
C GLY A 50 1.32 -8.10 3.89
N GLU A 51 0.26 -8.86 4.12
CA GLU A 51 -0.34 -9.13 5.44
C GLU A 51 -0.74 -7.86 6.22
N SER A 52 -1.24 -6.83 5.51
CA SER A 52 -1.59 -5.54 6.12
C SER A 52 -2.53 -5.65 7.32
N SER A 53 -3.39 -6.68 7.37
CA SER A 53 -4.33 -6.89 8.48
C SER A 53 -3.67 -7.41 9.77
N THR A 54 -2.44 -7.88 9.72
CA THR A 54 -1.67 -8.37 10.88
C THR A 54 -0.57 -7.40 11.31
N LEU A 55 -0.28 -6.38 10.52
CA LEU A 55 0.60 -5.28 10.89
C LEU A 55 -0.13 -4.34 11.86
N ASP A 56 0.55 -3.90 12.91
CA ASP A 56 0.02 -2.82 13.71
C ASP A 56 0.07 -1.48 12.94
N ASP A 57 -0.56 -0.47 13.49
CA ASP A 57 -0.69 0.84 12.87
C ASP A 57 0.67 1.49 12.54
N LYS A 58 1.63 1.32 13.45
CA LYS A 58 2.98 1.85 13.31
C LYS A 58 3.78 1.08 12.26
N GLU A 59 3.71 -0.24 12.29
CA GLU A 59 4.38 -1.12 11.32
C GLU A 59 3.86 -0.87 9.90
N HIS A 60 2.54 -0.71 9.74
CA HIS A 60 1.93 -0.45 8.44
C HIS A 60 2.48 0.84 7.82
N ARG A 61 2.46 1.94 8.57
CA ARG A 61 3.00 3.24 8.13
C ARG A 61 4.50 3.18 7.86
N GLU A 62 5.22 2.51 8.73
CA GLU A 62 6.66 2.34 8.59
C GLU A 62 7.04 1.51 7.36
N CYS A 63 6.29 0.46 7.03
CA CYS A 63 6.48 -0.32 5.81
C CYS A 63 6.27 0.54 4.56
N ILE A 64 5.24 1.39 4.54
CA ILE A 64 5.00 2.31 3.43
C ILE A 64 6.16 3.31 3.29
N ARG A 65 6.54 3.96 4.40
CA ARG A 65 7.66 4.90 4.43
C ARG A 65 8.95 4.25 3.93
N PHE A 66 9.28 3.09 4.48
CA PHE A 66 10.48 2.34 4.11
C PHE A 66 10.48 1.97 2.62
N ALA A 67 9.37 1.46 2.10
CA ALA A 67 9.27 1.08 0.69
C ALA A 67 9.48 2.29 -0.24
N VAL A 68 8.87 3.44 0.07
CA VAL A 68 9.05 4.68 -0.70
C VAL A 68 10.51 5.15 -0.67
N GLU A 69 11.10 5.22 0.52
CA GLU A 69 12.48 5.65 0.70
C GLU A 69 13.48 4.70 0.03
N HIS A 70 13.34 3.39 0.24
CA HIS A 70 14.25 2.39 -0.32
C HIS A 70 14.12 2.27 -1.83
N THR A 71 12.92 2.35 -2.39
CA THR A 71 12.70 2.33 -3.83
C THR A 71 13.35 3.55 -4.51
N HIS A 72 13.43 4.67 -3.83
CA HIS A 72 14.13 5.88 -4.26
C HIS A 72 13.74 6.32 -5.68
N ASN A 73 12.45 6.31 -5.97
CA ASN A 73 11.84 6.67 -7.27
C ASN A 73 12.33 5.83 -8.47
N ARG A 74 12.97 4.67 -8.26
CA ARG A 74 13.37 3.77 -9.35
C ARG A 74 12.16 3.21 -10.10
N ILE A 75 11.09 2.89 -9.36
CA ILE A 75 9.76 2.52 -9.86
C ILE A 75 8.69 3.06 -8.91
N PRO A 76 7.43 3.20 -9.36
CA PRO A 76 6.34 3.65 -8.49
C PRO A 76 6.06 2.72 -7.32
N VAL A 77 5.70 3.31 -6.17
CA VAL A 77 5.20 2.61 -4.99
C VAL A 77 3.71 2.88 -4.83
N ILE A 78 2.91 1.83 -4.77
CA ILE A 78 1.46 1.85 -4.54
C ILE A 78 1.22 1.35 -3.12
N ALA A 79 0.63 2.18 -2.27
CA ALA A 79 0.36 1.83 -0.88
C ALA A 79 -1.02 1.20 -0.70
N GLY A 80 -1.09 0.06 -0.01
CA GLY A 80 -2.33 -0.55 0.44
C GLY A 80 -2.86 0.20 1.66
N THR A 81 -3.91 0.99 1.50
CA THR A 81 -4.49 1.86 2.55
C THR A 81 -5.98 1.64 2.77
N GLY A 82 -6.59 0.69 2.06
CA GLY A 82 -8.00 0.38 2.21
C GLY A 82 -8.34 -0.23 3.57
N SER A 83 -9.55 0.08 4.04
CA SER A 83 -10.11 -0.46 5.27
C SER A 83 -11.63 -0.59 5.13
N ASN A 84 -12.25 -1.40 6.00
CA ASN A 84 -13.69 -1.42 6.18
C ASN A 84 -14.22 -0.25 7.03
N ASP A 85 -13.33 0.55 7.63
CA ASP A 85 -13.61 1.83 8.25
C ASP A 85 -13.20 2.96 7.29
N THR A 86 -14.17 3.70 6.78
CA THR A 86 -13.94 4.79 5.82
C THR A 86 -13.04 5.87 6.40
N LYS A 87 -13.21 6.23 7.67
CA LYS A 87 -12.41 7.27 8.31
C LYS A 87 -10.96 6.85 8.40
N TYR A 88 -10.70 5.63 8.87
CA TYR A 88 -9.34 5.09 8.96
C TYR A 88 -8.68 4.96 7.58
N ALA A 89 -9.44 4.53 6.56
CA ALA A 89 -8.93 4.47 5.19
C ALA A 89 -8.53 5.86 4.64
N ILE A 90 -9.27 6.91 4.99
CA ILE A 90 -8.92 8.30 4.64
C ILE A 90 -7.62 8.72 5.33
N GLU A 91 -7.52 8.54 6.65
CA GLU A 91 -6.36 8.90 7.44
C GLU A 91 -5.09 8.21 6.92
N LEU A 92 -5.14 6.90 6.73
CA LEU A 92 -4.01 6.13 6.23
C LEU A 92 -3.62 6.51 4.78
N SER A 93 -4.61 6.85 3.95
CA SER A 93 -4.39 7.29 2.56
C SER A 93 -3.72 8.66 2.50
N GLN A 94 -4.11 9.59 3.37
CA GLN A 94 -3.48 10.90 3.49
C GLN A 94 -2.01 10.76 3.92
N GLU A 95 -1.74 9.96 4.94
CA GLU A 95 -0.39 9.71 5.40
C GLU A 95 0.49 9.02 4.34
N ALA A 96 -0.05 8.03 3.62
CA ALA A 96 0.68 7.39 2.52
C ALA A 96 1.04 8.39 1.41
N GLN A 97 0.16 9.33 1.12
CA GLN A 97 0.43 10.41 0.17
C GLN A 97 1.53 11.34 0.68
N GLU A 98 1.48 11.75 1.95
CA GLU A 98 2.51 12.58 2.59
C GLU A 98 3.88 11.89 2.62
N LEU A 99 3.90 10.56 2.79
CA LEU A 99 5.11 9.74 2.72
C LEU A 99 5.67 9.59 1.29
N GLY A 100 4.91 10.01 0.27
CA GLY A 100 5.36 10.02 -1.12
C GLY A 100 4.96 8.79 -1.95
N ALA A 101 3.95 8.02 -1.53
CA ALA A 101 3.39 6.96 -2.36
C ALA A 101 2.82 7.53 -3.67
N ASN A 102 3.07 6.84 -4.78
CA ASN A 102 2.65 7.29 -6.11
C ASN A 102 1.19 6.97 -6.43
N GLY A 103 0.59 6.07 -5.67
CA GLY A 103 -0.81 5.66 -5.80
C GLY A 103 -1.27 4.85 -4.60
N LEU A 104 -2.58 4.59 -4.55
CA LEU A 104 -3.22 3.90 -3.45
C LEU A 104 -3.95 2.66 -3.96
N LEU A 105 -3.85 1.55 -3.23
CA LEU A 105 -4.65 0.35 -3.40
C LEU A 105 -5.69 0.30 -2.30
N ILE A 106 -6.97 0.45 -2.67
CA ILE A 106 -8.08 0.50 -1.73
C ILE A 106 -8.90 -0.78 -1.86
N VAL A 107 -8.80 -1.67 -0.88
CA VAL A 107 -9.66 -2.84 -0.79
C VAL A 107 -11.11 -2.43 -0.50
N THR A 108 -12.08 -3.14 -1.06
CA THR A 108 -13.49 -2.94 -0.67
C THR A 108 -13.69 -3.21 0.81
N PRO A 109 -14.63 -2.51 1.50
CA PRO A 109 -14.98 -2.82 2.87
C PRO A 109 -15.31 -4.31 3.02
N TYR A 110 -14.55 -4.98 3.89
CA TYR A 110 -14.69 -6.40 4.20
C TYR A 110 -15.46 -6.58 5.49
N TYR A 111 -16.12 -7.74 5.67
CA TYR A 111 -16.96 -8.10 6.80
C TYR A 111 -18.27 -7.28 6.89
N ASN A 112 -18.23 -5.96 7.12
CA ASN A 112 -19.37 -5.06 7.09
C ASN A 112 -19.76 -4.76 5.63
N LYS A 113 -20.62 -5.61 5.07
CA LYS A 113 -21.09 -5.48 3.69
C LYS A 113 -21.85 -4.18 3.47
N THR A 114 -21.66 -3.58 2.32
CA THR A 114 -22.36 -2.36 1.91
C THR A 114 -23.05 -2.53 0.56
N THR A 115 -23.90 -1.57 0.19
CA THR A 115 -24.54 -1.49 -1.12
C THR A 115 -23.57 -0.92 -2.17
N GLN A 116 -23.87 -1.08 -3.47
CA GLN A 116 -23.09 -0.46 -4.54
C GLN A 116 -23.00 1.06 -4.38
N ARG A 117 -24.08 1.72 -4.01
CA ARG A 117 -24.10 3.16 -3.72
C ARG A 117 -23.21 3.51 -2.53
N GLY A 118 -23.17 2.66 -1.51
CA GLY A 118 -22.27 2.80 -0.36
C GLY A 118 -20.80 2.66 -0.75
N LEU A 119 -20.46 1.72 -1.64
CA LEU A 119 -19.09 1.60 -2.19
C LEU A 119 -18.66 2.87 -2.93
N VAL A 120 -19.52 3.39 -3.80
CA VAL A 120 -19.23 4.65 -4.51
C VAL A 120 -18.99 5.80 -3.52
N ALA A 121 -19.81 5.92 -2.48
CA ALA A 121 -19.63 6.94 -1.45
C ALA A 121 -18.32 6.75 -0.68
N HIS A 122 -17.96 5.51 -0.31
CA HIS A 122 -16.72 5.17 0.37
C HIS A 122 -15.50 5.57 -0.45
N TYR A 123 -15.41 5.13 -1.70
CA TYR A 123 -14.28 5.45 -2.57
C TYR A 123 -14.18 6.93 -2.90
N ASN A 124 -15.31 7.61 -3.12
CA ASN A 124 -15.31 9.05 -3.36
C ASN A 124 -14.81 9.84 -2.14
N ALA A 125 -15.22 9.44 -0.92
CA ALA A 125 -14.74 10.08 0.30
C ALA A 125 -13.21 9.97 0.44
N ILE A 126 -12.63 8.79 0.16
CA ILE A 126 -11.18 8.58 0.20
C ILE A 126 -10.50 9.40 -0.90
N ALA A 127 -10.98 9.30 -2.16
CA ALA A 127 -10.34 9.94 -3.31
C ALA A 127 -10.37 11.48 -3.30
N VAL A 128 -11.31 12.08 -2.56
CA VAL A 128 -11.42 13.55 -2.43
C VAL A 128 -10.53 14.07 -1.31
N LEU A 129 -10.31 13.28 -0.27
CA LEU A 129 -9.62 13.71 0.95
C LEU A 129 -8.16 13.22 1.03
N ALA A 130 -7.77 12.25 0.19
CA ALA A 130 -6.40 11.75 0.08
C ALA A 130 -5.62 12.40 -1.07
#